data_9858d78b431c507df6816ea019999ae5
#
_entry.id   9858d78b431c507df6816ea019999ae5
#
_cell.length_a   1.000
_cell.length_b   1.000
_cell.length_c   1.000
_cell.angle_alpha   90.00
_cell.angle_beta   90.00
_cell.angle_gamma   90.00
#
_symmetry.space_group_name_H-M   'P 1'
#
loop_
_entity.id
_entity.type
_entity.pdbx_description
1 polymer ?
#
loop_
_entity_poly.entity_id
_entity_poly.type
_entity_poly.pdbx_seq_one_letter_code
_entity_poly.pdbx_strand_id
1 'polypeptide(L)'
;MLAYLGAMRSNSRVAPALVSNPMARTNWRSVAHARLVSLMSDPRACLETPSPDALGQALNYLLFERHANVVVVNGGDGTIHHTLNAAVRVVTAASAVIGKPVPLPRFLFVRGGGMNMLARVFRTRGHPVRTLERFTRRARGARLGTLPTRGVPLLGVTEPDGSERLGYIFGSELVFNAMTMYERFGQGYPGLARFLWEVARGYAFRTALWHRYEHLLDAPETPLVIDGEVYPRYTSVVATTVPLQLVKGVIATVREMSAPGTMNAVAVLATDKGEVIRRIPQLMLGAPAAGVTYRHDVGELAVYGPYTLDGERVDRLNGNQAAPLRVRGTRWVVDGIWLA
;
A
#
# COMPACT_ATOMS: atom_id res chain seq x y z
N MET A 1 -16.07 22.68 -6.46
CA MET A 1 -14.66 22.75 -6.02
C MET A 1 -14.42 23.72 -4.87
N LEU A 2 -14.79 25.01 -4.95
CA LEU A 2 -14.60 25.97 -3.84
C LEU A 2 -15.30 25.54 -2.54
N ALA A 3 -16.49 24.96 -2.64
CA ALA A 3 -17.20 24.42 -1.48
C ALA A 3 -16.45 23.27 -0.79
N TYR A 4 -15.75 22.42 -1.56
CA TYR A 4 -14.88 21.38 -1.01
C TYR A 4 -13.72 21.98 -0.22
N LEU A 5 -13.05 23.03 -0.73
CA LEU A 5 -12.00 23.72 0.01
C LEU A 5 -12.54 24.29 1.35
N GLY A 6 -13.76 24.77 1.34
CA GLY A 6 -14.47 25.16 2.57
C GLY A 6 -14.70 23.98 3.53
N ALA A 7 -15.12 22.84 3.00
CA ALA A 7 -15.36 21.62 3.78
C ALA A 7 -14.09 21.01 4.40
N MET A 8 -12.93 21.29 3.84
CA MET A 8 -11.62 20.80 4.36
C MET A 8 -11.05 21.65 5.51
N ARG A 9 -11.70 22.76 5.91
CA ARG A 9 -11.27 23.54 7.06
C ARG A 9 -11.45 22.75 8.37
N SER A 10 -10.55 22.94 9.32
CA SER A 10 -10.55 22.21 10.60
C SER A 10 -11.83 22.39 11.42
N ASN A 11 -12.50 23.52 11.30
CA ASN A 11 -13.75 23.83 11.98
C ASN A 11 -15.02 23.39 11.22
N SER A 12 -14.88 22.83 10.01
CA SER A 12 -16.02 22.30 9.24
C SER A 12 -16.60 21.03 9.87
N ARG A 13 -17.89 20.81 9.69
CA ARG A 13 -18.53 19.57 10.13
C ARG A 13 -17.96 18.38 9.34
N VAL A 14 -17.89 17.23 10.01
CA VAL A 14 -17.50 15.98 9.38
C VAL A 14 -18.59 15.55 8.39
N ALA A 15 -18.19 15.40 7.11
CA ALA A 15 -19.02 14.95 6.01
C ALA A 15 -18.43 13.64 5.43
N PRO A 16 -18.82 12.46 5.95
CA PRO A 16 -18.26 11.19 5.52
C PRO A 16 -18.92 10.69 4.24
N ALA A 17 -18.09 10.07 3.39
CA ALA A 17 -18.53 9.26 2.25
C ALA A 17 -17.97 7.84 2.36
N LEU A 18 -18.63 6.87 1.74
CA LEU A 18 -18.23 5.45 1.73
C LEU A 18 -17.89 5.01 0.31
N VAL A 19 -16.66 4.51 0.13
CA VAL A 19 -16.24 3.74 -1.04
C VAL A 19 -16.11 2.29 -0.61
N SER A 20 -16.86 1.40 -1.24
CA SER A 20 -16.89 -0.02 -0.86
C SER A 20 -16.62 -0.91 -2.06
N ASN A 21 -15.68 -1.84 -1.89
CA ASN A 21 -15.42 -2.88 -2.88
C ASN A 21 -16.24 -4.13 -2.53
N PRO A 22 -17.29 -4.47 -3.30
CA PRO A 22 -18.13 -5.65 -3.05
C PRO A 22 -17.36 -6.97 -3.22
N MET A 23 -16.28 -6.97 -4.02
CA MET A 23 -15.45 -8.14 -4.27
C MET A 23 -14.40 -8.39 -3.17
N ALA A 24 -14.25 -7.48 -2.20
CA ALA A 24 -13.34 -7.70 -1.08
C ALA A 24 -13.79 -8.90 -0.22
N ARG A 25 -12.80 -9.68 0.26
CA ARG A 25 -13.02 -10.98 0.90
C ARG A 25 -14.09 -10.99 2.00
N THR A 26 -14.16 -9.96 2.83
CA THR A 26 -15.16 -9.88 3.92
C THR A 26 -16.51 -9.35 3.46
N ASN A 27 -16.57 -8.74 2.27
CA ASN A 27 -17.79 -8.18 1.72
C ASN A 27 -18.52 -9.21 0.85
N TRP A 28 -17.75 -10.06 0.16
CA TRP A 28 -18.31 -11.09 -0.70
C TRP A 28 -19.15 -12.08 0.12
N ARG A 29 -20.40 -12.26 -0.26
CA ARG A 29 -21.41 -13.09 0.42
C ARG A 29 -21.82 -12.64 1.82
N SER A 30 -21.53 -11.39 2.22
CA SER A 30 -21.95 -10.90 3.53
C SER A 30 -22.93 -9.73 3.42
N VAL A 31 -23.86 -9.65 4.37
CA VAL A 31 -24.74 -8.48 4.54
C VAL A 31 -23.99 -7.25 5.08
N ALA A 32 -22.68 -7.36 5.24
CA ALA A 32 -21.86 -6.32 5.85
C ALA A 32 -21.91 -5.01 5.07
N HIS A 33 -21.95 -5.07 3.73
CA HIS A 33 -22.04 -3.87 2.89
C HIS A 33 -23.34 -3.10 3.15
N ALA A 34 -24.49 -3.77 3.05
CA ALA A 34 -25.79 -3.13 3.31
C ALA A 34 -25.85 -2.49 4.70
N ARG A 35 -25.26 -3.15 5.70
CA ARG A 35 -25.14 -2.62 7.05
C ARG A 35 -24.20 -1.41 7.14
N LEU A 36 -23.10 -1.39 6.39
CA LEU A 36 -22.22 -0.22 6.31
C LEU A 36 -22.96 0.98 5.71
N VAL A 37 -23.71 0.77 4.62
CA VAL A 37 -24.53 1.82 4.00
C VAL A 37 -25.57 2.36 4.98
N SER A 38 -26.27 1.48 5.73
CA SER A 38 -27.27 1.91 6.71
C SER A 38 -26.72 2.72 7.89
N LEU A 39 -25.42 2.66 8.13
CA LEU A 39 -24.74 3.47 9.15
C LEU A 39 -24.37 4.87 8.66
N MET A 40 -24.39 5.10 7.35
CA MET A 40 -24.09 6.40 6.78
C MET A 40 -25.32 7.32 6.79
N SER A 41 -25.11 8.58 7.11
CA SER A 41 -26.20 9.58 7.18
C SER A 41 -26.73 9.98 5.79
N ASP A 42 -25.95 9.82 4.76
CA ASP A 42 -26.30 10.11 3.37
C ASP A 42 -26.04 8.89 2.48
N PRO A 43 -27.07 8.15 2.08
CA PRO A 43 -26.92 7.02 1.16
C PRO A 43 -26.32 7.40 -0.21
N ARG A 44 -26.50 8.65 -0.67
CA ARG A 44 -25.95 9.14 -1.93
C ARG A 44 -24.43 9.34 -1.87
N ALA A 45 -23.87 9.40 -0.66
CA ALA A 45 -22.43 9.42 -0.43
C ALA A 45 -21.84 8.02 -0.23
N CYS A 46 -22.57 6.95 -0.60
CA CYS A 46 -22.15 5.56 -0.51
C CYS A 46 -22.05 4.98 -1.92
N LEU A 47 -20.85 4.66 -2.37
CA LEU A 47 -20.62 4.12 -3.73
C LEU A 47 -19.94 2.76 -3.66
N GLU A 48 -20.43 1.83 -4.47
CA GLU A 48 -19.75 0.59 -4.76
C GLU A 48 -18.80 0.77 -5.93
N THR A 49 -17.58 0.31 -5.78
CA THR A 49 -16.54 0.40 -6.80
C THR A 49 -15.95 -0.98 -7.04
N PRO A 50 -16.55 -1.77 -7.95
CA PRO A 50 -16.09 -3.13 -8.21
C PRO A 50 -14.76 -3.17 -8.98
N SER A 51 -14.39 -2.07 -9.64
CA SER A 51 -13.14 -1.94 -10.40
C SER A 51 -12.39 -0.66 -10.05
N PRO A 52 -11.06 -0.63 -10.24
CA PRO A 52 -10.25 0.58 -10.08
C PRO A 52 -10.65 1.74 -10.99
N ASP A 53 -11.15 1.44 -12.20
CA ASP A 53 -11.49 2.46 -13.21
C ASP A 53 -12.64 3.37 -12.76
N ALA A 54 -13.60 2.82 -12.03
CA ALA A 54 -14.73 3.59 -11.49
C ALA A 54 -14.35 4.56 -10.36
N LEU A 55 -13.19 4.37 -9.73
CA LEU A 55 -12.80 5.15 -8.53
C LEU A 55 -12.58 6.64 -8.82
N GLY A 56 -12.05 6.99 -9.99
CA GLY A 56 -11.81 8.38 -10.35
C GLY A 56 -13.12 9.19 -10.40
N GLN A 57 -14.12 8.68 -11.09
CA GLN A 57 -15.44 9.31 -11.18
C GLN A 57 -16.15 9.33 -9.83
N ALA A 58 -16.11 8.21 -9.10
CA ALA A 58 -16.71 8.10 -7.78
C ALA A 58 -16.13 9.14 -6.81
N LEU A 59 -14.82 9.28 -6.75
CA LEU A 59 -14.16 10.25 -5.87
C LEU A 59 -14.41 11.69 -6.32
N ASN A 60 -14.41 11.97 -7.63
CA ASN A 60 -14.77 13.29 -8.13
C ASN A 60 -16.17 13.71 -7.65
N TYR A 61 -17.16 12.81 -7.81
CA TYR A 61 -18.53 13.03 -7.31
C TYR A 61 -18.55 13.23 -5.79
N LEU A 62 -17.94 12.32 -5.02
CA LEU A 62 -17.96 12.38 -3.56
C LEU A 62 -17.31 13.64 -3.02
N LEU A 63 -16.15 14.04 -3.57
CA LEU A 63 -15.39 15.19 -3.08
C LEU A 63 -16.02 16.52 -3.52
N PHE A 64 -16.39 16.66 -4.79
CA PHE A 64 -16.75 17.97 -5.33
C PHE A 64 -18.25 18.23 -5.46
N GLU A 65 -19.09 17.19 -5.55
CA GLU A 65 -20.54 17.35 -5.57
C GLU A 65 -21.15 17.10 -4.18
N ARG A 66 -20.64 16.07 -3.46
CA ARG A 66 -21.11 15.76 -2.08
C ARG A 66 -20.32 16.49 -0.99
N HIS A 67 -19.23 17.14 -1.32
CA HIS A 67 -18.33 17.86 -0.41
C HIS A 67 -17.81 17.00 0.75
N ALA A 68 -17.61 15.71 0.48
CA ALA A 68 -17.11 14.78 1.48
C ALA A 68 -15.67 15.14 1.89
N ASN A 69 -15.42 15.31 3.18
CA ASN A 69 -14.12 15.63 3.74
C ASN A 69 -13.49 14.43 4.47
N VAL A 70 -14.23 13.34 4.59
CA VAL A 70 -13.76 12.04 5.07
C VAL A 70 -14.23 10.96 4.11
N VAL A 71 -13.30 10.15 3.61
CA VAL A 71 -13.60 8.99 2.76
C VAL A 71 -13.37 7.72 3.57
N VAL A 72 -14.44 6.98 3.84
CA VAL A 72 -14.39 5.65 4.42
C VAL A 72 -14.14 4.65 3.31
N VAL A 73 -13.05 3.89 3.40
CA VAL A 73 -12.68 2.88 2.40
C VAL A 73 -12.90 1.49 2.99
N ASN A 74 -13.87 0.76 2.42
CA ASN A 74 -14.18 -0.62 2.80
C ASN A 74 -13.65 -1.59 1.75
N GLY A 75 -12.51 -2.20 2.03
CA GLY A 75 -11.85 -3.13 1.12
C GLY A 75 -10.56 -3.70 1.67
N GLY A 76 -9.79 -4.38 0.82
CA GLY A 76 -8.43 -4.86 1.11
C GLY A 76 -7.37 -3.82 0.79
N ASP A 77 -6.10 -4.24 0.91
CA ASP A 77 -4.94 -3.37 0.66
C ASP A 77 -4.95 -2.82 -0.78
N GLY A 78 -5.31 -3.64 -1.80
CA GLY A 78 -5.47 -3.17 -3.18
C GLY A 78 -6.59 -2.13 -3.35
N THR A 79 -7.73 -2.28 -2.65
CA THR A 79 -8.79 -1.26 -2.67
C THR A 79 -8.29 0.05 -2.09
N ILE A 80 -7.54 0.02 -1.00
CA ILE A 80 -6.92 1.19 -0.37
C ILE A 80 -5.94 1.83 -1.36
N HIS A 81 -5.03 1.04 -1.94
CA HIS A 81 -4.04 1.48 -2.92
C HIS A 81 -4.70 2.23 -4.10
N HIS A 82 -5.67 1.60 -4.77
CA HIS A 82 -6.34 2.21 -5.93
C HIS A 82 -7.15 3.45 -5.54
N THR A 83 -7.81 3.45 -4.37
CA THR A 83 -8.56 4.61 -3.89
C THR A 83 -7.64 5.81 -3.64
N LEU A 84 -6.47 5.59 -3.03
CA LEU A 84 -5.50 6.66 -2.77
C LEU A 84 -4.92 7.23 -4.07
N ASN A 85 -4.53 6.37 -5.02
CA ASN A 85 -4.05 6.81 -6.33
C ASN A 85 -5.11 7.62 -7.09
N ALA A 86 -6.36 7.17 -7.07
CA ALA A 86 -7.46 7.90 -7.68
C ALA A 86 -7.72 9.24 -6.98
N ALA A 87 -7.67 9.29 -5.64
CA ALA A 87 -7.85 10.53 -4.87
C ALA A 87 -6.76 11.55 -5.19
N VAL A 88 -5.49 11.13 -5.24
CA VAL A 88 -4.39 12.03 -5.60
C VAL A 88 -4.56 12.56 -7.02
N ARG A 89 -4.89 11.71 -8.00
CA ARG A 89 -5.17 12.17 -9.37
C ARG A 89 -6.30 13.20 -9.43
N VAL A 90 -7.41 12.95 -8.73
CA VAL A 90 -8.59 13.82 -8.69
C VAL A 90 -8.25 15.18 -8.07
N VAL A 91 -7.54 15.22 -6.93
CA VAL A 91 -7.19 16.51 -6.30
C VAL A 91 -6.08 17.24 -7.06
N THR A 92 -5.17 16.52 -7.72
CA THR A 92 -4.12 17.12 -8.57
C THR A 92 -4.76 17.78 -9.79
N ALA A 93 -5.67 17.10 -10.49
CA ALA A 93 -6.41 17.69 -11.62
C ALA A 93 -7.23 18.91 -11.18
N ALA A 94 -7.91 18.82 -10.04
CA ALA A 94 -8.65 19.95 -9.47
C ALA A 94 -7.73 21.12 -9.10
N SER A 95 -6.53 20.84 -8.55
CA SER A 95 -5.53 21.85 -8.22
C SER A 95 -5.07 22.60 -9.46
N ALA A 96 -4.83 21.89 -10.57
CA ALA A 96 -4.46 22.51 -11.84
C ALA A 96 -5.55 23.45 -12.38
N VAL A 97 -6.82 23.05 -12.27
CA VAL A 97 -7.96 23.87 -12.72
C VAL A 97 -8.17 25.11 -11.85
N ILE A 98 -7.99 25.00 -10.52
CA ILE A 98 -8.23 26.11 -9.57
C ILE A 98 -7.00 27.03 -9.48
N GLY A 99 -5.81 26.58 -9.87
CA GLY A 99 -4.54 27.27 -9.65
C GLY A 99 -4.10 27.34 -8.18
N LYS A 100 -4.65 26.46 -7.32
CA LYS A 100 -4.33 26.39 -5.89
C LYS A 100 -4.33 24.92 -5.43
N PRO A 101 -3.48 24.56 -4.46
CA PRO A 101 -3.46 23.21 -3.90
C PRO A 101 -4.82 22.79 -3.33
N VAL A 102 -5.33 21.67 -3.79
CA VAL A 102 -6.54 21.02 -3.25
C VAL A 102 -6.08 19.91 -2.31
N PRO A 103 -6.44 19.94 -1.01
CA PRO A 103 -6.01 18.95 -0.06
C PRO A 103 -6.72 17.60 -0.30
N LEU A 104 -6.04 16.50 0.06
CA LEU A 104 -6.68 15.19 0.14
C LEU A 104 -7.75 15.18 1.24
N PRO A 105 -8.84 14.41 1.08
CA PRO A 105 -9.75 14.14 2.18
C PRO A 105 -9.02 13.35 3.27
N ARG A 106 -9.58 13.34 4.49
CA ARG A 106 -9.15 12.36 5.49
C ARG A 106 -9.72 10.99 5.16
N PHE A 107 -8.99 9.93 5.53
CA PHE A 107 -9.41 8.57 5.23
C PHE A 107 -9.70 7.78 6.51
N LEU A 108 -10.73 6.94 6.47
CA LEU A 108 -10.94 5.87 7.43
C LEU A 108 -10.88 4.54 6.70
N PHE A 109 -9.81 3.78 6.90
CA PHE A 109 -9.67 2.47 6.29
C PHE A 109 -10.31 1.40 7.16
N VAL A 110 -11.34 0.72 6.67
CA VAL A 110 -11.95 -0.40 7.37
C VAL A 110 -11.50 -1.73 6.77
N ARG A 111 -11.30 -2.73 7.62
CA ARG A 111 -10.58 -3.97 7.30
C ARG A 111 -11.44 -4.96 6.52
N GLY A 112 -11.59 -4.73 5.21
CA GLY A 112 -12.37 -5.58 4.30
C GLY A 112 -11.59 -6.71 3.63
N GLY A 113 -10.26 -6.72 3.70
CA GLY A 113 -9.37 -7.68 3.04
C GLY A 113 -8.87 -8.81 3.91
N GLY A 114 -7.97 -9.63 3.35
CA GLY A 114 -7.32 -10.76 4.04
C GLY A 114 -6.18 -10.35 4.97
N MET A 115 -5.21 -9.58 4.48
CA MET A 115 -4.02 -9.18 5.23
C MET A 115 -4.20 -7.84 5.94
N ASN A 116 -4.84 -6.89 5.29
CA ASN A 116 -5.14 -5.54 5.82
C ASN A 116 -3.91 -4.83 6.40
N MET A 117 -2.77 -4.89 5.68
CA MET A 117 -1.51 -4.31 6.14
C MET A 117 -1.63 -2.79 6.26
N LEU A 118 -2.16 -2.13 5.24
CA LEU A 118 -2.33 -0.68 5.22
C LEU A 118 -3.31 -0.21 6.31
N ALA A 119 -4.44 -0.90 6.49
CA ALA A 119 -5.38 -0.56 7.56
C ALA A 119 -4.73 -0.64 8.97
N ARG A 120 -3.73 -1.52 9.17
CA ARG A 120 -2.95 -1.59 10.43
C ARG A 120 -2.01 -0.41 10.60
N VAL A 121 -1.39 0.06 9.53
CA VAL A 121 -0.54 1.26 9.56
C VAL A 121 -1.32 2.44 10.13
N PHE A 122 -2.59 2.57 9.73
CA PHE A 122 -3.51 3.58 10.24
C PHE A 122 -4.18 3.19 11.58
N ARG A 123 -3.68 2.15 12.27
CA ARG A 123 -4.17 1.67 13.57
C ARG A 123 -5.66 1.29 13.59
N THR A 124 -6.27 1.02 12.43
CA THR A 124 -7.65 0.55 12.38
C THR A 124 -7.72 -0.90 12.87
N ARG A 125 -8.59 -1.17 13.84
CA ARG A 125 -8.78 -2.48 14.46
C ARG A 125 -10.27 -2.86 14.47
N GLY A 126 -10.53 -4.17 14.40
CA GLY A 126 -11.87 -4.72 14.58
C GLY A 126 -12.62 -4.98 13.26
N HIS A 127 -13.87 -5.39 13.41
CA HIS A 127 -14.75 -5.69 12.29
C HIS A 127 -15.21 -4.39 11.60
N PRO A 128 -15.34 -4.34 10.25
CA PRO A 128 -15.73 -3.15 9.49
C PRO A 128 -16.95 -2.42 10.07
N VAL A 129 -18.04 -3.13 10.31
CA VAL A 129 -19.28 -2.56 10.83
C VAL A 129 -19.06 -1.87 12.18
N ARG A 130 -18.42 -2.56 13.14
CA ARG A 130 -18.14 -1.97 14.47
C ARG A 130 -17.21 -0.76 14.40
N THR A 131 -16.28 -0.78 13.47
CA THR A 131 -15.37 0.35 13.24
C THR A 131 -16.13 1.55 12.71
N LEU A 132 -17.01 1.33 11.72
CA LEU A 132 -17.86 2.40 11.17
C LEU A 132 -18.88 2.91 12.19
N GLU A 133 -19.51 2.03 12.98
CA GLU A 133 -20.42 2.44 14.09
C GLU A 133 -19.71 3.35 15.11
N ARG A 134 -18.49 3.03 15.49
CA ARG A 134 -17.70 3.90 16.39
C ARG A 134 -17.38 5.24 15.74
N PHE A 135 -16.99 5.20 14.47
CA PHE A 135 -16.71 6.41 13.73
C PHE A 135 -17.95 7.30 13.59
N THR A 136 -19.08 6.78 13.12
CA THR A 136 -20.30 7.58 12.91
C THR A 136 -20.82 8.20 14.20
N ARG A 137 -20.72 7.48 15.33
CA ARG A 137 -21.04 8.07 16.65
C ARG A 137 -20.11 9.24 17.00
N ARG A 138 -18.81 9.10 16.75
CA ARG A 138 -17.82 10.15 17.04
C ARG A 138 -17.93 11.32 16.07
N ALA A 139 -18.26 11.05 14.82
CA ALA A 139 -18.38 12.06 13.76
C ALA A 139 -19.66 12.90 13.88
N ARG A 140 -20.69 12.39 14.60
CA ARG A 140 -21.98 13.10 14.76
C ARG A 140 -21.76 14.43 15.47
N GLY A 141 -21.99 15.52 14.73
CA GLY A 141 -21.79 16.88 15.24
C GLY A 141 -20.34 17.32 15.42
N ALA A 142 -19.39 16.43 15.16
CA ALA A 142 -17.96 16.74 15.30
C ALA A 142 -17.45 17.68 14.21
N ARG A 143 -16.39 18.39 14.52
CA ARG A 143 -15.61 19.17 13.54
C ARG A 143 -14.46 18.35 13.00
N LEU A 144 -14.08 18.59 11.76
CA LEU A 144 -13.02 17.84 11.10
C LEU A 144 -11.71 17.86 11.90
N GLY A 145 -11.33 19.02 12.45
CA GLY A 145 -10.11 19.18 13.26
C GLY A 145 -10.11 18.41 14.59
N THR A 146 -11.26 17.96 15.09
CA THR A 146 -11.33 17.19 16.35
C THR A 146 -11.17 15.69 16.18
N LEU A 147 -11.12 15.20 14.92
CA LEU A 147 -10.88 13.80 14.66
C LEU A 147 -9.38 13.49 14.80
N PRO A 148 -9.00 12.46 15.58
CA PRO A 148 -7.62 12.05 15.67
C PRO A 148 -7.18 11.46 14.34
N THR A 149 -6.07 11.99 13.80
CA THR A 149 -5.49 11.52 12.54
C THR A 149 -4.05 11.11 12.72
N ARG A 150 -3.58 10.26 11.83
CA ARG A 150 -2.18 9.91 11.66
C ARG A 150 -1.82 10.19 10.22
N GLY A 151 -0.89 11.10 10.01
CA GLY A 151 -0.28 11.35 8.71
C GLY A 151 0.69 10.23 8.35
N VAL A 152 0.57 9.69 7.15
CA VAL A 152 1.45 8.64 6.61
C VAL A 152 1.92 9.08 5.23
N PRO A 153 3.25 9.25 5.04
CA PRO A 153 3.79 9.66 3.75
C PRO A 153 3.70 8.56 2.71
N LEU A 154 3.56 8.94 1.44
CA LEU A 154 3.59 8.04 0.29
C LEU A 154 4.98 8.03 -0.36
N LEU A 155 5.35 6.90 -0.95
CA LEU A 155 6.37 6.85 -1.99
C LEU A 155 5.73 6.91 -3.37
N GLY A 156 6.49 7.33 -4.37
CA GLY A 156 6.12 7.35 -5.78
C GLY A 156 7.05 6.47 -6.59
N VAL A 157 6.47 5.70 -7.50
CA VAL A 157 7.19 4.92 -8.52
C VAL A 157 6.94 5.59 -9.85
N THR A 158 8.00 6.14 -10.45
CA THR A 158 7.95 6.73 -11.79
C THR A 158 8.44 5.67 -12.79
N GLU A 159 7.58 5.29 -13.72
CA GLU A 159 7.89 4.35 -14.79
C GLU A 159 8.62 5.05 -15.96
N PRO A 160 9.24 4.30 -16.89
CA PRO A 160 10.04 4.88 -17.97
C PRO A 160 9.29 5.85 -18.91
N ASP A 161 7.96 5.76 -19.01
CA ASP A 161 7.12 6.71 -19.77
C ASP A 161 6.80 8.00 -19.00
N GLY A 162 7.26 8.11 -17.74
CA GLY A 162 6.96 9.23 -16.86
C GLY A 162 5.66 9.09 -16.06
N SER A 163 4.92 8.00 -16.26
CA SER A 163 3.74 7.73 -15.41
C SER A 163 4.14 7.44 -13.97
N GLU A 164 3.35 7.93 -13.03
CA GLU A 164 3.61 7.77 -11.59
C GLU A 164 2.50 6.97 -10.91
N ARG A 165 2.92 6.04 -10.05
CA ARG A 165 2.07 5.30 -9.13
C ARG A 165 2.51 5.58 -7.70
N LEU A 166 1.54 5.77 -6.82
CA LEU A 166 1.80 6.07 -5.40
C LEU A 166 1.45 4.87 -4.52
N GLY A 167 2.25 4.66 -3.49
CA GLY A 167 2.05 3.58 -2.52
C GLY A 167 2.85 3.79 -1.24
N TYR A 168 2.93 2.75 -0.45
CA TYR A 168 3.65 2.75 0.82
C TYR A 168 4.81 1.74 0.84
N ILE A 169 4.65 0.64 0.11
CA ILE A 169 5.59 -0.49 0.13
C ILE A 169 5.86 -0.90 -1.32
N PHE A 170 7.08 -0.69 -1.74
CA PHE A 170 7.61 -1.12 -3.03
C PHE A 170 8.47 -2.36 -2.83
N GLY A 171 8.45 -3.30 -3.77
CA GLY A 171 9.35 -4.46 -3.79
C GLY A 171 9.63 -4.93 -5.21
N SER A 172 10.87 -5.30 -5.49
CA SER A 172 11.27 -5.85 -6.78
C SER A 172 12.07 -7.14 -6.64
N GLU A 173 12.33 -7.78 -7.76
CA GLU A 173 13.10 -9.01 -7.92
C GLU A 173 12.55 -10.15 -7.05
N LEU A 174 13.29 -10.65 -6.07
CA LEU A 174 12.85 -11.75 -5.22
C LEU A 174 11.48 -11.48 -4.56
N VAL A 175 11.18 -10.24 -4.16
CA VAL A 175 9.88 -9.90 -3.57
C VAL A 175 8.77 -10.04 -4.60
N PHE A 176 8.97 -9.55 -5.82
CA PHE A 176 8.01 -9.71 -6.91
C PHE A 176 7.84 -11.18 -7.27
N ASN A 177 8.95 -11.92 -7.42
CA ASN A 177 8.95 -13.33 -7.74
C ASN A 177 8.27 -14.18 -6.65
N ALA A 178 8.54 -13.88 -5.38
CA ALA A 178 7.90 -14.53 -4.24
C ALA A 178 6.38 -14.29 -4.22
N MET A 179 5.92 -13.10 -4.57
CA MET A 179 4.48 -12.79 -4.70
C MET A 179 3.83 -13.64 -5.80
N THR A 180 4.51 -13.77 -6.95
CA THR A 180 4.06 -14.63 -8.07
C THR A 180 3.89 -16.10 -7.66
N MET A 181 4.85 -16.59 -6.88
CA MET A 181 4.78 -17.96 -6.36
C MET A 181 3.71 -18.11 -5.27
N TYR A 182 3.64 -17.15 -4.35
CA TYR A 182 2.71 -17.15 -3.23
C TYR A 182 1.23 -17.26 -3.65
N GLU A 183 0.83 -16.59 -4.71
CA GLU A 183 -0.55 -16.63 -5.22
C GLU A 183 -1.07 -18.05 -5.47
N ARG A 184 -0.18 -19.01 -5.76
CA ARG A 184 -0.51 -20.42 -5.99
C ARG A 184 -0.81 -21.20 -4.72
N PHE A 185 -0.37 -20.72 -3.56
CA PHE A 185 -0.53 -21.40 -2.27
C PHE A 185 -1.74 -20.92 -1.47
N GLY A 186 -2.55 -20.05 -2.05
CA GLY A 186 -3.72 -19.45 -1.43
C GLY A 186 -3.41 -18.17 -0.68
N GLN A 187 -4.46 -17.43 -0.32
CA GLN A 187 -4.32 -16.10 0.26
C GLN A 187 -4.20 -16.12 1.79
N GLY A 188 -3.52 -15.12 2.34
CA GLY A 188 -3.40 -14.88 3.77
C GLY A 188 -2.30 -15.68 4.45
N TYR A 189 -2.26 -15.67 5.78
CA TYR A 189 -1.19 -16.32 6.55
C TYR A 189 -1.07 -17.83 6.33
N PRO A 190 -2.15 -18.61 6.15
CA PRO A 190 -2.01 -20.04 5.83
C PRO A 190 -1.30 -20.29 4.50
N GLY A 191 -1.62 -19.49 3.47
CA GLY A 191 -0.93 -19.56 2.18
C GLY A 191 0.55 -19.21 2.30
N LEU A 192 0.89 -18.15 3.06
CA LEU A 192 2.27 -17.77 3.32
C LEU A 192 3.06 -18.86 4.04
N ALA A 193 2.49 -19.47 5.08
CA ALA A 193 3.13 -20.56 5.81
C ALA A 193 3.38 -21.78 4.90
N ARG A 194 2.41 -22.15 4.07
CA ARG A 194 2.55 -23.23 3.10
C ARG A 194 3.61 -22.91 2.04
N PHE A 195 3.64 -21.69 1.53
CA PHE A 195 4.67 -21.22 0.60
C PHE A 195 6.06 -21.34 1.20
N LEU A 196 6.31 -20.79 2.40
CA LEU A 196 7.60 -20.86 3.08
C LEU A 196 8.04 -22.30 3.36
N TRP A 197 7.10 -23.16 3.75
CA TRP A 197 7.36 -24.60 3.94
C TRP A 197 7.81 -25.28 2.64
N GLU A 198 7.11 -25.04 1.52
CA GLU A 198 7.46 -25.62 0.23
C GLU A 198 8.79 -25.10 -0.31
N VAL A 199 9.13 -23.82 -0.07
CA VAL A 199 10.45 -23.26 -0.40
C VAL A 199 11.55 -23.97 0.42
N ALA A 200 11.37 -24.10 1.73
CA ALA A 200 12.35 -24.77 2.60
C ALA A 200 12.53 -26.25 2.23
N ARG A 201 11.42 -26.99 2.02
CA ARG A 201 11.43 -28.37 1.58
C ARG A 201 12.07 -28.53 0.21
N GLY A 202 11.72 -27.63 -0.71
CA GLY A 202 12.28 -27.62 -2.06
C GLY A 202 13.80 -27.44 -2.07
N TYR A 203 14.29 -26.50 -1.26
CA TYR A 203 15.73 -26.27 -1.11
C TYR A 203 16.45 -27.50 -0.51
N ALA A 204 15.90 -28.09 0.55
CA ALA A 204 16.50 -29.23 1.26
C ALA A 204 16.52 -30.51 0.42
N PHE A 205 15.45 -30.80 -0.30
CA PHE A 205 15.23 -32.06 -1.00
C PHE A 205 15.27 -31.97 -2.53
N ARG A 206 15.61 -30.79 -3.09
CA ARG A 206 15.67 -30.55 -4.53
C ARG A 206 14.44 -31.06 -5.29
N THR A 207 13.25 -30.70 -4.79
CA THR A 207 11.98 -31.16 -5.36
C THR A 207 11.76 -30.62 -6.79
N ALA A 208 10.86 -31.25 -7.56
CA ALA A 208 10.53 -30.79 -8.91
C ALA A 208 9.98 -29.33 -8.90
N LEU A 209 9.28 -28.95 -7.84
CA LEU A 209 8.84 -27.55 -7.64
C LEU A 209 10.04 -26.60 -7.50
N TRP A 210 11.09 -27.03 -6.78
CA TRP A 210 12.33 -26.28 -6.62
C TRP A 210 13.00 -26.04 -7.97
N HIS A 211 13.28 -27.09 -8.73
CA HIS A 211 13.93 -26.98 -10.04
C HIS A 211 13.16 -26.08 -11.02
N ARG A 212 11.82 -26.06 -10.90
CA ARG A 212 10.98 -25.20 -11.73
C ARG A 212 11.12 -23.70 -11.40
N TYR A 213 11.41 -23.34 -10.16
CA TYR A 213 11.36 -21.96 -9.67
C TYR A 213 12.66 -21.40 -9.12
N GLU A 214 13.72 -22.24 -9.00
CA GLU A 214 14.98 -21.76 -8.43
C GLU A 214 15.64 -20.62 -9.22
N HIS A 215 15.35 -20.52 -10.52
CA HIS A 215 15.82 -19.40 -11.35
C HIS A 215 15.24 -18.04 -10.91
N LEU A 216 14.10 -18.03 -10.23
CA LEU A 216 13.49 -16.80 -9.68
C LEU A 216 14.27 -16.23 -8.48
N LEU A 217 15.24 -16.99 -7.97
CA LEU A 217 16.16 -16.57 -6.91
C LEU A 217 17.50 -16.04 -7.48
N ASP A 218 17.68 -16.05 -8.79
CA ASP A 218 18.87 -15.52 -9.41
C ASP A 218 18.93 -13.99 -9.26
N ALA A 219 20.11 -13.48 -9.00
CA ALA A 219 20.34 -12.05 -8.98
C ALA A 219 20.15 -11.46 -10.39
N PRO A 220 19.47 -10.31 -10.54
CA PRO A 220 19.37 -9.66 -11.84
C PRO A 220 20.76 -9.21 -12.36
N GLU A 221 20.87 -9.09 -13.66
CA GLU A 221 22.07 -8.56 -14.31
C GLU A 221 22.16 -7.02 -14.24
N THR A 222 21.06 -6.37 -13.89
CA THR A 222 20.95 -4.92 -13.79
C THR A 222 21.34 -4.42 -12.39
N PRO A 223 21.98 -3.24 -12.28
CA PRO A 223 22.37 -2.70 -10.98
C PRO A 223 21.16 -2.10 -10.24
N LEU A 224 21.27 -2.04 -8.91
CA LEU A 224 20.45 -1.20 -8.04
C LEU A 224 21.24 0.08 -7.72
N VAL A 225 20.57 1.22 -7.77
CA VAL A 225 21.16 2.50 -7.36
C VAL A 225 20.35 3.07 -6.21
N ILE A 226 20.98 3.43 -5.09
CA ILE A 226 20.36 4.05 -3.93
C ILE A 226 21.10 5.37 -3.64
N ASP A 227 20.41 6.51 -3.76
CA ASP A 227 20.98 7.86 -3.58
C ASP A 227 22.33 8.06 -4.31
N GLY A 228 22.42 7.52 -5.54
CA GLY A 228 23.62 7.60 -6.38
C GLY A 228 24.69 6.52 -6.11
N GLU A 229 24.58 5.76 -5.03
CA GLU A 229 25.45 4.61 -4.76
C GLU A 229 25.02 3.41 -5.58
N VAL A 230 25.93 2.83 -6.37
CA VAL A 230 25.66 1.71 -7.29
C VAL A 230 25.97 0.38 -6.63
N TYR A 231 24.99 -0.49 -6.59
CA TYR A 231 25.12 -1.89 -6.17
C TYR A 231 25.02 -2.77 -7.41
N PRO A 232 26.16 -3.27 -7.94
CA PRO A 232 26.21 -3.99 -9.23
C PRO A 232 25.49 -5.34 -9.17
N ARG A 233 25.31 -5.90 -7.98
CA ARG A 233 24.60 -7.16 -7.75
C ARG A 233 23.73 -7.07 -6.51
N TYR A 234 22.50 -7.49 -6.64
CA TYR A 234 21.52 -7.61 -5.54
C TYR A 234 20.51 -8.71 -5.91
N THR A 235 19.78 -9.23 -4.95
CA THR A 235 18.74 -10.24 -5.18
C THR A 235 17.34 -9.69 -4.91
N SER A 236 17.23 -8.65 -4.09
CA SER A 236 15.97 -8.06 -3.73
C SER A 236 16.13 -6.66 -3.18
N VAL A 237 15.15 -5.81 -3.42
CA VAL A 237 15.02 -4.53 -2.72
C VAL A 237 13.57 -4.30 -2.31
N VAL A 238 13.41 -3.76 -1.11
CA VAL A 238 12.14 -3.23 -0.59
C VAL A 238 12.37 -1.78 -0.21
N ALA A 239 11.50 -0.89 -0.69
CA ALA A 239 11.43 0.48 -0.21
C ALA A 239 10.08 0.71 0.48
N THR A 240 10.08 1.43 1.60
CA THR A 240 8.84 1.67 2.35
C THR A 240 8.87 2.98 3.12
N THR A 241 7.71 3.62 3.19
CA THR A 241 7.50 4.79 4.05
C THR A 241 6.89 4.41 5.39
N VAL A 242 6.48 3.16 5.56
CA VAL A 242 5.78 2.66 6.74
C VAL A 242 6.54 1.50 7.41
N PRO A 243 6.31 1.24 8.69
CA PRO A 243 6.85 0.04 9.33
C PRO A 243 6.41 -1.22 8.57
N LEU A 244 7.36 -2.03 8.14
CA LEU A 244 7.11 -3.26 7.40
C LEU A 244 7.03 -4.44 8.35
N GLN A 245 5.82 -4.99 8.54
CA GLN A 245 5.55 -6.18 9.33
C GLN A 245 5.12 -7.32 8.41
N LEU A 246 6.02 -8.24 8.11
CA LEU A 246 5.74 -9.39 7.25
C LEU A 246 4.82 -10.42 7.92
N VAL A 247 4.88 -10.55 9.24
CA VAL A 247 4.04 -11.48 10.02
C VAL A 247 3.39 -10.74 11.18
N LYS A 248 2.11 -11.00 11.43
CA LYS A 248 1.32 -10.36 12.48
C LYS A 248 1.98 -10.53 13.86
N GLY A 249 2.40 -9.41 14.46
CA GLY A 249 2.96 -9.38 15.81
C GLY A 249 4.39 -9.89 15.95
N VAL A 250 4.99 -10.40 14.89
CA VAL A 250 6.37 -10.83 14.83
C VAL A 250 7.08 -9.95 13.83
N ILE A 251 7.85 -9.03 14.30
CA ILE A 251 8.99 -8.36 13.68
C ILE A 251 8.73 -7.49 12.46
N ALA A 252 9.10 -6.24 12.62
CA ALA A 252 9.25 -5.28 11.55
C ALA A 252 10.67 -5.34 10.98
N THR A 253 10.80 -5.64 9.71
CA THR A 253 12.05 -5.46 8.96
C THR A 253 12.44 -3.98 8.96
N VAL A 254 11.45 -3.09 8.89
CA VAL A 254 11.56 -1.65 9.09
C VAL A 254 10.64 -1.27 10.24
N ARG A 255 11.18 -0.61 11.27
CA ARG A 255 10.44 -0.29 12.50
C ARG A 255 9.84 1.09 12.50
N GLU A 256 10.44 2.01 11.77
CA GLU A 256 10.09 3.43 11.79
C GLU A 256 9.41 3.87 10.50
N MET A 257 8.57 4.87 10.63
CA MET A 257 7.95 5.55 9.51
C MET A 257 8.91 6.62 9.00
N SER A 258 9.05 6.74 7.69
CA SER A 258 9.89 7.77 7.08
C SER A 258 9.29 9.16 7.23
N ALA A 259 10.13 10.18 7.12
CA ALA A 259 9.67 11.55 6.95
C ALA A 259 9.07 11.77 5.54
N PRO A 260 8.17 12.75 5.36
CA PRO A 260 7.72 13.14 4.03
C PRO A 260 8.91 13.51 3.12
N GLY A 261 8.95 12.98 1.92
CA GLY A 261 10.04 13.20 0.96
C GLY A 261 11.16 12.16 1.05
N THR A 262 11.11 11.23 2.00
CA THR A 262 12.08 10.15 2.15
C THR A 262 11.39 8.79 2.26
N MET A 263 12.17 7.71 2.21
CA MET A 263 11.73 6.34 2.41
C MET A 263 12.83 5.53 3.11
N ASN A 264 12.48 4.39 3.66
CA ASN A 264 13.46 3.40 4.12
C ASN A 264 13.66 2.35 3.03
N ALA A 265 14.89 1.90 2.83
CA ALA A 265 15.21 0.85 1.86
C ALA A 265 15.95 -0.32 2.54
N VAL A 266 15.60 -1.53 2.13
CA VAL A 266 16.26 -2.77 2.53
C VAL A 266 16.66 -3.50 1.26
N ALA A 267 17.94 -3.71 1.04
CA ALA A 267 18.47 -4.43 -0.11
C ALA A 267 19.20 -5.69 0.32
N VAL A 268 18.94 -6.80 -0.35
CA VAL A 268 19.66 -8.07 -0.19
C VAL A 268 20.74 -8.12 -1.26
N LEU A 269 22.00 -8.00 -0.84
CA LEU A 269 23.19 -8.00 -1.71
C LEU A 269 23.79 -9.40 -1.87
N ALA A 270 23.30 -10.40 -1.13
CA ALA A 270 23.71 -11.78 -1.29
C ALA A 270 23.24 -12.31 -2.66
N THR A 271 24.12 -12.94 -3.41
CA THR A 271 23.83 -13.47 -4.75
C THR A 271 23.79 -15.01 -4.80
N ASP A 272 24.29 -15.68 -3.78
CA ASP A 272 24.19 -17.15 -3.65
C ASP A 272 22.80 -17.54 -3.14
N LYS A 273 22.10 -18.41 -3.85
CA LYS A 273 20.73 -18.87 -3.53
C LYS A 273 20.64 -19.49 -2.14
N GLY A 274 21.62 -20.28 -1.75
CA GLY A 274 21.67 -20.91 -0.43
C GLY A 274 21.88 -19.91 0.69
N GLU A 275 22.67 -18.87 0.43
CA GLU A 275 22.86 -17.76 1.36
C GLU A 275 21.56 -16.95 1.54
N VAL A 276 20.89 -16.60 0.44
CA VAL A 276 19.59 -15.89 0.49
C VAL A 276 18.58 -16.67 1.30
N ILE A 277 18.41 -17.98 1.04
CA ILE A 277 17.43 -18.81 1.75
C ILE A 277 17.73 -18.91 3.23
N ARG A 278 18.99 -19.12 3.60
CA ARG A 278 19.40 -19.17 5.02
C ARG A 278 19.14 -17.87 5.77
N ARG A 279 19.10 -16.73 5.05
CA ARG A 279 18.83 -15.40 5.63
C ARG A 279 17.37 -15.02 5.70
N ILE A 280 16.48 -15.74 4.97
CA ILE A 280 15.03 -15.45 5.03
C ILE A 280 14.50 -15.35 6.47
N PRO A 281 14.82 -16.27 7.40
CA PRO A 281 14.37 -16.12 8.79
C PRO A 281 14.88 -14.83 9.46
N GLN A 282 16.16 -14.47 9.25
CA GLN A 282 16.74 -13.24 9.80
C GLN A 282 16.09 -12.00 9.21
N LEU A 283 15.87 -11.98 7.87
CA LEU A 283 15.16 -10.91 7.18
C LEU A 283 13.72 -10.76 7.69
N MET A 284 13.03 -11.88 7.86
CA MET A 284 11.68 -11.88 8.44
C MET A 284 11.67 -11.37 9.88
N LEU A 285 12.75 -11.57 10.61
CA LEU A 285 12.94 -11.14 11.99
C LEU A 285 13.46 -9.70 12.11
N GLY A 286 13.77 -9.02 10.99
CA GLY A 286 14.37 -7.69 11.01
C GLY A 286 15.71 -7.65 11.73
N ALA A 287 16.39 -8.80 11.83
CA ALA A 287 17.70 -8.89 12.43
C ALA A 287 18.78 -8.46 11.43
N PRO A 288 19.84 -7.78 11.87
CA PRO A 288 20.98 -7.51 11.00
C PRO A 288 21.53 -8.82 10.42
N ALA A 289 21.70 -8.84 9.10
CA ALA A 289 22.27 -10.00 8.39
C ALA A 289 23.36 -9.52 7.45
N ALA A 290 24.49 -10.26 7.38
CA ALA A 290 25.54 -9.95 6.43
C ALA A 290 24.98 -10.03 5.00
N GLY A 291 25.40 -9.15 4.09
CA GLY A 291 24.84 -9.06 2.73
C GLY A 291 23.42 -8.47 2.67
N VAL A 292 22.95 -7.85 3.74
CA VAL A 292 21.72 -7.07 3.77
C VAL A 292 22.03 -5.64 4.18
N THR A 293 21.66 -4.70 3.36
CA THR A 293 21.84 -3.27 3.61
C THR A 293 20.51 -2.66 4.03
N TYR A 294 20.53 -1.94 5.15
CA TYR A 294 19.42 -1.14 5.64
C TYR A 294 19.79 0.35 5.49
N ARG A 295 18.97 1.10 4.78
CA ARG A 295 19.14 2.52 4.58
C ARG A 295 17.89 3.26 5.06
N HIS A 296 18.12 4.29 5.87
CA HIS A 296 17.07 5.21 6.33
C HIS A 296 17.16 6.52 5.57
N ASP A 297 16.04 7.20 5.47
CA ASP A 297 15.92 8.53 4.85
C ASP A 297 16.44 8.59 3.40
N VAL A 298 16.24 7.52 2.64
CA VAL A 298 16.58 7.43 1.24
C VAL A 298 15.70 8.38 0.43
N GLY A 299 16.30 9.22 -0.40
CA GLY A 299 15.61 10.14 -1.30
C GLY A 299 15.11 9.45 -2.57
N GLU A 300 15.98 8.66 -3.20
CA GLU A 300 15.69 7.99 -4.48
C GLU A 300 16.37 6.62 -4.55
N LEU A 301 15.70 5.68 -5.20
CA LEU A 301 16.34 4.48 -5.74
C LEU A 301 15.95 4.26 -7.21
N ALA A 302 16.87 3.71 -7.99
CA ALA A 302 16.61 3.26 -9.36
C ALA A 302 16.81 1.76 -9.46
N VAL A 303 15.86 1.09 -10.09
CA VAL A 303 15.80 -0.36 -10.23
C VAL A 303 15.13 -0.72 -11.56
N TYR A 304 15.36 -1.92 -12.06
CA TYR A 304 14.84 -2.37 -13.35
C TYR A 304 13.81 -3.47 -13.16
N GLY A 305 13.02 -3.72 -14.21
CA GLY A 305 12.13 -4.85 -14.27
C GLY A 305 10.80 -4.68 -13.51
N PRO A 306 10.04 -5.77 -13.39
CA PRO A 306 8.73 -5.79 -12.77
C PRO A 306 8.82 -5.54 -11.26
N TYR A 307 7.73 -5.05 -10.68
CA TYR A 307 7.70 -4.71 -9.26
C TYR A 307 6.34 -4.98 -8.62
N THR A 308 6.31 -4.89 -7.29
CA THR A 308 5.07 -4.85 -6.51
C THR A 308 4.95 -3.50 -5.80
N LEU A 309 3.72 -3.00 -5.69
CA LEU A 309 3.41 -1.79 -4.94
C LEU A 309 2.18 -2.05 -4.07
N ASP A 310 2.35 -2.00 -2.75
CA ASP A 310 1.32 -2.34 -1.76
C ASP A 310 0.71 -3.75 -1.91
N GLY A 311 1.45 -4.66 -2.54
CA GLY A 311 1.01 -6.02 -2.83
C GLY A 311 0.31 -6.18 -4.19
N GLU A 312 0.11 -5.09 -4.94
CA GLU A 312 -0.34 -5.14 -6.32
C GLU A 312 0.87 -5.37 -7.25
N ARG A 313 0.75 -6.31 -8.18
CA ARG A 313 1.83 -6.64 -9.12
C ARG A 313 1.78 -5.78 -10.37
N VAL A 314 2.94 -5.33 -10.80
CA VAL A 314 3.14 -4.66 -12.09
C VAL A 314 4.11 -5.52 -12.91
N ASP A 315 3.56 -6.37 -13.75
CA ASP A 315 4.34 -7.35 -14.54
C ASP A 315 5.06 -6.71 -15.73
N ARG A 316 4.55 -5.58 -16.22
CA ARG A 316 5.14 -4.82 -17.34
C ARG A 316 5.13 -3.34 -17.02
N LEU A 317 6.27 -2.70 -17.23
CA LEU A 317 6.40 -1.26 -17.11
C LEU A 317 5.73 -0.55 -18.30
N ASN A 318 5.27 0.65 -18.09
CA ASN A 318 4.92 1.53 -19.19
C ASN A 318 6.20 2.13 -19.79
N GLY A 319 6.31 2.15 -21.12
CA GLY A 319 7.48 2.66 -21.83
C GLY A 319 8.58 1.62 -22.06
N ASN A 320 9.84 2.06 -22.02
CA ASN A 320 10.99 1.22 -22.32
C ASN A 320 11.29 0.23 -21.18
N GLN A 321 11.11 -1.07 -21.41
CA GLN A 321 11.32 -2.12 -20.41
C GLN A 321 12.79 -2.23 -19.95
N ALA A 322 13.73 -1.78 -20.75
CA ALA A 322 15.17 -1.79 -20.44
C ALA A 322 15.63 -0.52 -19.67
N ALA A 323 14.75 0.45 -19.47
CA ALA A 323 15.07 1.65 -18.70
C ALA A 323 14.73 1.46 -17.21
N PRO A 324 15.47 2.11 -16.30
CA PRO A 324 15.17 2.02 -14.88
C PRO A 324 13.85 2.74 -14.53
N LEU A 325 13.12 2.16 -13.62
CA LEU A 325 12.12 2.88 -12.87
C LEU A 325 12.76 3.61 -11.68
N ARG A 326 12.13 4.70 -11.24
CA ARG A 326 12.61 5.48 -10.10
C ARG A 326 11.60 5.43 -8.98
N VAL A 327 12.07 5.10 -7.78
CA VAL A 327 11.26 5.11 -6.57
C VAL A 327 11.75 6.25 -5.67
N ARG A 328 10.83 7.10 -5.20
CA ARG A 328 11.15 8.28 -4.40
C ARG A 328 10.20 8.43 -3.23
N GLY A 329 10.69 8.97 -2.13
CA GLY A 329 9.82 9.52 -1.11
C GLY A 329 9.07 10.74 -1.67
N THR A 330 7.74 10.80 -1.48
CA THR A 330 6.94 11.94 -1.93
C THR A 330 6.60 12.89 -0.79
N ARG A 331 6.14 14.10 -1.12
CA ARG A 331 5.59 15.04 -0.13
C ARG A 331 4.11 14.77 0.17
N TRP A 332 3.49 13.81 -0.50
CA TRP A 332 2.12 13.42 -0.22
C TRP A 332 2.02 12.73 1.13
N VAL A 333 1.13 13.23 1.97
CA VAL A 333 0.81 12.66 3.28
C VAL A 333 -0.68 12.35 3.32
N VAL A 334 -1.00 11.12 3.67
CA VAL A 334 -2.39 10.65 3.83
C VAL A 334 -2.77 10.72 5.30
N ASP A 335 -3.75 11.53 5.62
CA ASP A 335 -4.33 11.62 6.96
C ASP A 335 -5.35 10.52 7.19
N GLY A 336 -4.94 9.45 7.85
CA GLY A 336 -5.85 8.38 8.28
C GLY A 336 -6.44 8.63 9.67
N ILE A 337 -7.76 8.52 9.78
CA ILE A 337 -8.47 8.61 11.07
C ILE A 337 -8.23 7.31 11.83
N TRP A 338 -7.77 7.43 13.08
CA TRP A 338 -7.64 6.29 13.97
C TRP A 338 -8.63 6.36 15.12
N LEU A 339 -9.18 5.21 15.45
CA LEU A 339 -10.17 5.08 16.50
C LEU A 339 -9.55 4.22 17.61
N ALA A 340 -9.22 4.86 18.72
CA ALA A 340 -8.75 4.17 19.91
C ALA A 340 -9.81 3.22 20.48
#